data_0566dda44aa6496ca35afcee070386c7
#
_entry.id   0566dda44aa6496ca35afcee070386c7
#
_cell.length_a   1.000
_cell.length_b   1.000
_cell.length_c   1.000
_cell.angle_alpha   90.00
_cell.angle_beta   90.00
_cell.angle_gamma   90.00
#
_symmetry.space_group_name_H-M   'P 1'
#
loop_
_entity.id
_entity.type
_entity.pdbx_description
1 polymer ?
#
loop_
_entity_poly.entity_id
_entity_poly.type
_entity_poly.pdbx_seq_one_letter_code
_entity_poly.pdbx_strand_id
1 'polypeptide(L)'
;MKKIIIAGIGPGSPDDITQAVTEALHQATAVVGYKYYFQFVRPWLTPGCTCIDTGMKHERERAEQAFQLAEQGHTVVVISSGDGGIYGMAPLVFEMKHQRGSDVEVSVLPGISAFQKAASLLGAPIGHDLCLISLSDLMTPWALIEKRIRAAAMADFVTAVYNPKSNGRYWQLYRLKELFLQEGRSPHTPVGYVRQAGRPEQEVTMTTLANLDPEQIDMFTVLIIGNSQSYVWQPAPGTTQPNQAAMITPRGYYRDEPAENTKPGQQIMMQSFRTILHELKGPQGNTCGCSANLSACGSGSTNFSSSGNGTSGSTNSCGRVIGGFPADPPYPLGHLWALLHAIHTTADFDMEHLLHTDPGAVEALYQRVKEGTLNTIVTDVTMVTAGIRKGALQRLGIEAKCYLSDPRVAQMAATDGITRTQAGIRLAVAEHPDALFAFGNAPTALMELCDLMRKGKARPAGIIAAPVGFVHVCESKHMVKTFGNIPKLIVQGRKGGSNLAATLCNAILTFDDAQQLKPGRDL
;
A
#
# COMPACT_ATOMS: atom_id res chain seq x y z
N MET A 1 5.35 -52.95 -14.87
CA MET A 1 5.02 -51.61 -15.44
C MET A 1 6.25 -50.73 -15.20
N LYS A 2 6.75 -50.07 -16.24
CA LYS A 2 7.88 -49.13 -16.09
C LYS A 2 7.36 -47.84 -15.48
N LYS A 3 7.61 -47.62 -14.18
CA LYS A 3 7.02 -46.49 -13.46
C LYS A 3 8.00 -45.78 -12.54
N ILE A 4 8.01 -44.44 -12.60
CA ILE A 4 8.69 -43.56 -11.67
C ILE A 4 7.65 -42.70 -10.96
N ILE A 5 7.69 -42.69 -9.63
CA ILE A 5 6.87 -41.85 -8.77
C ILE A 5 7.80 -40.86 -8.06
N ILE A 6 7.64 -39.58 -8.31
CA ILE A 6 8.37 -38.54 -7.58
C ILE A 6 7.55 -38.20 -6.33
N ALA A 7 8.09 -38.49 -5.17
CA ALA A 7 7.40 -38.37 -3.89
C ALA A 7 7.95 -37.22 -3.06
N GLY A 8 7.10 -36.24 -2.78
CA GLY A 8 7.37 -35.18 -1.82
C GLY A 8 7.21 -35.70 -0.39
N ILE A 9 8.33 -35.88 0.31
CA ILE A 9 8.35 -36.53 1.64
C ILE A 9 8.16 -35.55 2.80
N GLY A 10 7.70 -34.33 2.52
CA GLY A 10 7.55 -33.28 3.54
C GLY A 10 8.89 -32.71 4.05
N PRO A 11 8.84 -31.78 5.02
CA PRO A 11 10.03 -31.05 5.48
C PRO A 11 10.91 -31.85 6.45
N GLY A 12 10.39 -32.94 7.02
CA GLY A 12 11.20 -33.81 7.89
C GLY A 12 10.47 -34.47 9.07
N SER A 13 9.21 -34.06 9.37
CA SER A 13 8.38 -34.77 10.35
C SER A 13 7.65 -35.95 9.68
N PRO A 14 7.54 -37.13 10.34
CA PRO A 14 6.68 -38.22 9.90
C PRO A 14 5.22 -37.78 9.68
N ASP A 15 4.70 -36.87 10.51
CA ASP A 15 3.31 -36.37 10.46
C ASP A 15 3.04 -35.47 9.23
N ASP A 16 4.09 -35.00 8.57
CA ASP A 16 4.00 -34.15 7.39
C ASP A 16 4.11 -34.96 6.08
N ILE A 17 4.21 -36.30 6.14
CA ILE A 17 4.21 -37.18 4.98
C ILE A 17 2.77 -37.56 4.64
N THR A 18 2.37 -37.38 3.39
CA THR A 18 1.01 -37.74 2.95
C THR A 18 0.82 -39.25 2.89
N GLN A 19 -0.41 -39.73 3.13
CA GLN A 19 -0.73 -41.15 3.03
C GLN A 19 -0.40 -41.73 1.64
N ALA A 20 -0.65 -40.96 0.57
CA ALA A 20 -0.32 -41.40 -0.79
C ALA A 20 1.18 -41.67 -0.97
N VAL A 21 2.04 -40.88 -0.32
CA VAL A 21 3.50 -41.08 -0.35
C VAL A 21 3.91 -42.31 0.46
N THR A 22 3.33 -42.53 1.65
CA THR A 22 3.62 -43.72 2.44
C THR A 22 3.19 -45.01 1.71
N GLU A 23 2.02 -45.00 1.08
CA GLU A 23 1.53 -46.11 0.25
C GLU A 23 2.46 -46.38 -0.94
N ALA A 24 2.93 -45.34 -1.64
CA ALA A 24 3.87 -45.48 -2.74
C ALA A 24 5.24 -46.06 -2.28
N LEU A 25 5.71 -45.66 -1.10
CA LEU A 25 6.95 -46.18 -0.50
C LEU A 25 6.81 -47.68 -0.13
N HIS A 26 5.67 -48.10 0.42
CA HIS A 26 5.37 -49.51 0.71
C HIS A 26 5.32 -50.37 -0.56
N GLN A 27 4.86 -49.84 -1.68
CA GLN A 27 4.76 -50.56 -2.96
C GLN A 27 6.04 -50.46 -3.79
N ALA A 28 6.99 -49.63 -3.41
CA ALA A 28 8.22 -49.41 -4.14
C ALA A 28 9.11 -50.68 -4.12
N THR A 29 9.61 -51.06 -5.28
CA THR A 29 10.67 -52.08 -5.37
C THR A 29 12.07 -51.48 -5.44
N ALA A 30 12.14 -50.16 -5.75
CA ALA A 30 13.35 -49.39 -5.67
C ALA A 30 13.04 -47.94 -5.22
N VAL A 31 13.90 -47.36 -4.39
CA VAL A 31 13.85 -45.96 -3.93
C VAL A 31 15.18 -45.29 -4.23
N VAL A 32 15.10 -44.13 -4.88
CA VAL A 32 16.27 -43.33 -5.26
C VAL A 32 16.17 -41.96 -4.59
N GLY A 33 17.24 -41.51 -3.95
CA GLY A 33 17.19 -40.24 -3.21
C GLY A 33 18.52 -39.69 -2.75
N TYR A 34 18.48 -38.50 -2.14
CA TYR A 34 19.63 -37.98 -1.41
C TYR A 34 19.80 -38.76 -0.12
N LYS A 35 21.03 -39.16 0.18
CA LYS A 35 21.40 -40.01 1.32
C LYS A 35 20.73 -39.57 2.64
N TYR A 36 20.74 -38.30 2.94
CA TYR A 36 20.18 -37.75 4.17
C TYR A 36 18.65 -37.96 4.27
N TYR A 37 17.92 -38.05 3.16
CA TYR A 37 16.46 -38.17 3.18
C TYR A 37 15.99 -39.61 3.51
N PHE A 38 16.81 -40.61 3.34
CA PHE A 38 16.44 -41.99 3.65
C PHE A 38 16.07 -42.21 5.12
N GLN A 39 16.67 -41.46 6.05
CA GLN A 39 16.30 -41.56 7.46
C GLN A 39 14.81 -41.22 7.74
N PHE A 40 14.18 -40.41 6.90
CA PHE A 40 12.81 -40.00 7.06
C PHE A 40 11.82 -40.98 6.43
N VAL A 41 12.26 -41.88 5.52
CA VAL A 41 11.37 -42.81 4.80
C VAL A 41 11.59 -44.28 5.16
N ARG A 42 12.66 -44.63 5.82
CA ARG A 42 12.97 -46.00 6.21
C ARG A 42 11.83 -46.79 6.86
N PRO A 43 10.99 -46.20 7.76
CA PRO A 43 9.89 -46.94 8.39
C PRO A 43 8.83 -47.44 7.42
N TRP A 44 8.72 -46.86 6.22
CA TRP A 44 7.71 -47.22 5.21
C TRP A 44 8.28 -48.10 4.08
N LEU A 45 9.56 -48.45 4.10
CA LEU A 45 10.16 -49.31 3.08
C LEU A 45 9.94 -50.78 3.40
N THR A 46 9.53 -51.55 2.40
CA THR A 46 9.41 -53.01 2.54
C THR A 46 10.77 -53.68 2.54
N PRO A 47 10.92 -54.78 3.28
CA PRO A 47 12.14 -55.58 3.22
C PRO A 47 12.45 -56.05 1.78
N GLY A 48 13.67 -55.84 1.34
CA GLY A 48 14.11 -56.16 -0.03
C GLY A 48 13.96 -55.00 -1.05
N CYS A 49 13.46 -53.86 -0.66
CA CYS A 49 13.44 -52.65 -1.51
C CYS A 49 14.88 -52.18 -1.81
N THR A 50 15.20 -52.01 -3.09
CA THR A 50 16.54 -51.51 -3.52
C THR A 50 16.62 -50.02 -3.21
N CYS A 51 17.57 -49.62 -2.36
CA CYS A 51 17.80 -48.24 -1.98
C CYS A 51 19.07 -47.71 -2.65
N ILE A 52 18.93 -46.67 -3.48
CA ILE A 52 20.05 -45.98 -4.12
C ILE A 52 20.19 -44.59 -3.53
N ASP A 53 21.20 -44.41 -2.70
CA ASP A 53 21.54 -43.13 -2.14
C ASP A 53 22.63 -42.42 -2.98
N THR A 54 22.42 -41.13 -3.25
CA THR A 54 23.40 -40.30 -3.95
C THR A 54 23.75 -39.10 -3.09
N GLY A 55 24.94 -38.56 -3.36
CA GLY A 55 25.41 -37.34 -2.69
C GLY A 55 24.67 -36.08 -3.10
N MET A 56 25.06 -34.97 -2.48
CA MET A 56 24.63 -33.63 -2.87
C MET A 56 25.21 -33.26 -4.24
N LYS A 57 24.47 -32.50 -5.08
CA LYS A 57 24.85 -32.12 -6.47
C LYS A 57 24.87 -33.31 -7.48
N HIS A 58 24.27 -34.43 -7.15
CA HIS A 58 24.14 -35.61 -8.03
C HIS A 58 22.68 -35.80 -8.52
N GLU A 59 21.91 -34.68 -8.68
CA GLU A 59 20.49 -34.72 -9.06
C GLU A 59 20.31 -35.41 -10.42
N ARG A 60 21.15 -35.09 -11.41
CA ARG A 60 21.08 -35.67 -12.75
C ARG A 60 21.37 -37.18 -12.74
N GLU A 61 22.41 -37.59 -12.01
CA GLU A 61 22.74 -38.99 -11.82
C GLU A 61 21.61 -39.75 -11.13
N ARG A 62 20.99 -39.15 -10.13
CA ARG A 62 19.83 -39.71 -9.40
C ARG A 62 18.65 -39.94 -10.33
N ALA A 63 18.33 -39.00 -11.20
CA ALA A 63 17.27 -39.16 -12.21
C ALA A 63 17.62 -40.25 -13.22
N GLU A 64 18.89 -40.32 -13.67
CA GLU A 64 19.41 -41.36 -14.57
C GLU A 64 19.21 -42.76 -14.01
N GLN A 65 19.61 -42.96 -12.76
CA GLN A 65 19.45 -44.25 -12.06
C GLN A 65 17.97 -44.62 -11.90
N ALA A 66 17.09 -43.65 -11.65
CA ALA A 66 15.66 -43.91 -11.57
C ALA A 66 15.09 -44.44 -12.90
N PHE A 67 15.52 -43.89 -14.05
CA PHE A 67 15.11 -44.40 -15.36
C PHE A 67 15.68 -45.80 -15.61
N GLN A 68 16.94 -46.04 -15.32
CA GLN A 68 17.56 -47.37 -15.51
C GLN A 68 16.82 -48.44 -14.73
N LEU A 69 16.48 -48.21 -13.48
CA LEU A 69 15.71 -49.15 -12.65
C LEU A 69 14.26 -49.35 -13.18
N ALA A 70 13.60 -48.28 -13.59
CA ALA A 70 12.26 -48.39 -14.15
C ALA A 70 12.23 -49.19 -15.46
N GLU A 71 13.25 -49.03 -16.30
CA GLU A 71 13.43 -49.80 -17.55
C GLU A 71 13.69 -51.29 -17.27
N GLN A 72 14.31 -51.64 -16.13
CA GLN A 72 14.49 -53.01 -15.63
C GLN A 72 13.20 -53.58 -15.01
N GLY A 73 12.11 -52.84 -14.96
CA GLY A 73 10.80 -53.29 -14.47
C GLY A 73 10.51 -52.98 -13.00
N HIS A 74 11.35 -52.19 -12.35
CA HIS A 74 11.09 -51.73 -10.98
C HIS A 74 9.97 -50.66 -10.95
N THR A 75 9.20 -50.67 -9.86
CA THR A 75 8.41 -49.52 -9.43
C THR A 75 9.31 -48.59 -8.60
N VAL A 76 9.74 -47.51 -9.22
CA VAL A 76 10.77 -46.63 -8.64
C VAL A 76 10.12 -45.43 -7.95
N VAL A 77 10.45 -45.15 -6.71
CA VAL A 77 10.12 -43.92 -6.00
C VAL A 77 11.35 -43.03 -5.89
N VAL A 78 11.25 -41.82 -6.45
CA VAL A 78 12.27 -40.77 -6.29
C VAL A 78 11.83 -39.85 -5.16
N ILE A 79 12.53 -39.88 -4.04
CA ILE A 79 12.22 -39.05 -2.86
C ILE A 79 12.80 -37.66 -2.98
N SER A 80 11.98 -36.67 -2.66
CA SER A 80 12.34 -35.24 -2.64
C SER A 80 11.86 -34.61 -1.34
N SER A 81 12.73 -33.90 -0.63
CA SER A 81 12.34 -33.17 0.59
C SER A 81 11.34 -32.06 0.26
N GLY A 82 10.38 -31.84 1.14
CA GLY A 82 9.27 -30.94 0.89
C GLY A 82 8.34 -31.47 -0.19
N ASP A 83 8.09 -30.68 -1.21
CA ASP A 83 7.34 -31.03 -2.41
C ASP A 83 8.28 -31.27 -3.60
N GLY A 84 8.03 -32.31 -4.39
CA GLY A 84 8.86 -32.67 -5.54
C GLY A 84 8.85 -31.66 -6.68
N GLY A 85 7.82 -30.85 -6.79
CA GLY A 85 7.65 -29.81 -7.81
C GLY A 85 8.24 -28.45 -7.42
N ILE A 86 8.42 -28.17 -6.13
CA ILE A 86 8.93 -26.89 -5.64
C ILE A 86 10.43 -26.97 -5.36
N TYR A 87 11.25 -26.54 -6.34
CA TYR A 87 12.72 -26.66 -6.32
C TYR A 87 13.21 -28.10 -6.07
N GLY A 88 12.40 -29.11 -6.38
CA GLY A 88 12.64 -30.53 -6.16
C GLY A 88 13.00 -31.28 -7.44
N MET A 89 12.86 -32.62 -7.40
CA MET A 89 13.31 -33.52 -8.45
C MET A 89 12.36 -33.61 -9.66
N ALA A 90 11.09 -33.17 -9.54
CA ALA A 90 10.09 -33.38 -10.60
C ALA A 90 10.46 -32.71 -11.93
N PRO A 91 10.85 -31.43 -11.98
CA PRO A 91 11.22 -30.80 -13.25
C PRO A 91 12.33 -31.57 -13.98
N LEU A 92 13.37 -31.98 -13.28
CA LEU A 92 14.50 -32.70 -13.87
C LEU A 92 14.11 -34.07 -14.43
N VAL A 93 13.28 -34.82 -13.71
CA VAL A 93 12.82 -36.13 -14.18
C VAL A 93 11.96 -36.02 -15.43
N PHE A 94 11.04 -35.02 -15.48
CA PHE A 94 10.23 -34.77 -16.68
C PHE A 94 11.07 -34.27 -17.88
N GLU A 95 12.03 -33.40 -17.65
CA GLU A 95 12.97 -32.95 -18.66
C GLU A 95 13.78 -34.13 -19.23
N MET A 96 14.29 -35.00 -18.37
CA MET A 96 15.05 -36.20 -18.78
C MET A 96 14.18 -37.18 -19.54
N LYS A 97 12.93 -37.39 -19.11
CA LYS A 97 11.95 -38.19 -19.86
C LYS A 97 11.78 -37.68 -21.29
N HIS A 98 11.58 -36.38 -21.43
CA HIS A 98 11.40 -35.74 -22.74
C HIS A 98 12.65 -35.91 -23.62
N GLN A 99 13.83 -35.61 -23.10
CA GLN A 99 15.09 -35.70 -23.84
C GLN A 99 15.41 -37.13 -24.31
N ARG A 100 15.02 -38.15 -23.54
CA ARG A 100 15.22 -39.56 -23.85
C ARG A 100 14.16 -40.15 -24.77
N GLY A 101 13.03 -39.48 -24.96
CA GLY A 101 11.87 -40.09 -25.58
C GLY A 101 11.36 -41.34 -24.86
N SER A 102 11.52 -41.37 -23.50
CA SER A 102 11.24 -42.57 -22.71
C SER A 102 9.73 -42.85 -22.56
N ASP A 103 9.34 -44.10 -22.64
CA ASP A 103 7.98 -44.62 -22.44
C ASP A 103 7.63 -44.84 -20.94
N VAL A 104 8.58 -44.65 -20.04
CA VAL A 104 8.37 -44.81 -18.59
C VAL A 104 7.25 -43.87 -18.11
N GLU A 105 6.28 -44.43 -17.40
CA GLU A 105 5.24 -43.61 -16.72
C GLU A 105 5.88 -42.81 -15.59
N VAL A 106 5.65 -41.49 -15.58
CA VAL A 106 6.13 -40.60 -14.54
C VAL A 106 4.95 -39.89 -13.89
N SER A 107 4.87 -39.99 -12.56
CA SER A 107 3.84 -39.31 -11.76
C SER A 107 4.48 -38.57 -10.57
N VAL A 108 3.76 -37.56 -10.05
CA VAL A 108 4.21 -36.77 -8.89
C VAL A 108 3.18 -36.92 -7.79
N LEU A 109 3.65 -37.25 -6.60
CA LEU A 109 2.85 -37.17 -5.38
C LEU A 109 3.32 -35.94 -4.60
N PRO A 110 2.41 -34.99 -4.33
CA PRO A 110 2.75 -33.76 -3.64
C PRO A 110 3.16 -34.01 -2.18
N GLY A 111 4.00 -33.14 -1.67
CA GLY A 111 4.39 -33.11 -0.26
C GLY A 111 4.22 -31.73 0.35
N ILE A 112 4.24 -31.64 1.67
CA ILE A 112 4.21 -30.37 2.38
C ILE A 112 5.55 -29.68 2.19
N SER A 113 5.54 -28.54 1.50
CA SER A 113 6.76 -27.76 1.27
C SER A 113 7.26 -27.08 2.55
N ALA A 114 8.58 -26.85 2.60
CA ALA A 114 9.21 -26.22 3.76
C ALA A 114 8.64 -24.83 4.09
N PHE A 115 8.23 -24.04 3.06
CA PHE A 115 7.60 -22.74 3.30
C PHE A 115 6.23 -22.85 3.94
N GLN A 116 5.43 -23.88 3.60
CA GLN A 116 4.13 -24.11 4.22
C GLN A 116 4.28 -24.49 5.69
N LYS A 117 5.23 -25.38 6.00
CA LYS A 117 5.56 -25.72 7.39
C LYS A 117 6.08 -24.51 8.15
N ALA A 118 6.99 -23.72 7.56
CA ALA A 118 7.48 -22.49 8.17
C ALA A 118 6.34 -21.49 8.43
N ALA A 119 5.43 -21.32 7.48
CA ALA A 119 4.27 -20.44 7.64
C ALA A 119 3.38 -20.88 8.80
N SER A 120 3.08 -22.17 8.95
CA SER A 120 2.26 -22.70 10.05
C SER A 120 2.90 -22.49 11.41
N LEU A 121 4.23 -22.51 11.49
CA LEU A 121 4.98 -22.26 12.71
C LEU A 121 5.07 -20.78 13.06
N LEU A 122 5.03 -19.90 12.06
CA LEU A 122 5.04 -18.45 12.22
C LEU A 122 3.65 -17.86 12.48
N GLY A 123 2.57 -18.61 12.22
CA GLY A 123 1.17 -18.16 12.34
C GLY A 123 0.43 -18.22 11.00
N ALA A 124 0.08 -17.08 10.43
CA ALA A 124 -0.62 -16.98 9.14
C ALA A 124 0.02 -15.93 8.20
N PRO A 125 1.34 -15.99 7.92
CA PRO A 125 2.03 -14.97 7.14
C PRO A 125 1.71 -15.00 5.64
N ILE A 126 1.18 -16.11 5.13
CA ILE A 126 0.89 -16.33 3.69
C ILE A 126 -0.60 -16.24 3.36
N GLY A 127 -1.35 -15.46 4.13
CA GLY A 127 -2.80 -15.27 3.93
C GLY A 127 -3.17 -14.48 2.68
N HIS A 128 -2.21 -13.89 1.96
CA HIS A 128 -2.38 -13.11 0.73
C HIS A 128 -1.50 -13.65 -0.40
N ASP A 129 -1.40 -12.90 -1.53
CA ASP A 129 -0.59 -13.31 -2.67
C ASP A 129 0.87 -13.54 -2.28
N LEU A 130 1.42 -14.65 -2.76
CA LEU A 130 2.72 -15.17 -2.38
C LEU A 130 3.59 -15.42 -3.60
N CYS A 131 4.87 -15.06 -3.52
CA CYS A 131 5.87 -15.56 -4.45
C CYS A 131 6.95 -16.41 -3.75
N LEU A 132 7.51 -17.36 -4.49
CA LEU A 132 8.63 -18.19 -4.06
C LEU A 132 9.88 -17.78 -4.83
N ILE A 133 10.97 -17.48 -4.13
CA ILE A 133 12.25 -17.11 -4.72
C ILE A 133 13.37 -17.99 -4.16
N SER A 134 14.11 -18.63 -5.05
CA SER A 134 15.36 -19.31 -4.68
C SER A 134 16.53 -18.37 -4.94
N LEU A 135 17.42 -18.20 -3.95
CA LEU A 135 18.66 -17.46 -4.12
C LEU A 135 19.80 -18.31 -4.72
N SER A 136 19.50 -19.54 -5.14
CA SER A 136 20.49 -20.39 -5.80
C SER A 136 20.79 -19.90 -7.21
N ASP A 137 22.02 -19.47 -7.44
CA ASP A 137 22.55 -18.98 -8.71
C ASP A 137 23.28 -20.06 -9.52
N LEU A 138 23.18 -21.34 -9.11
CA LEU A 138 23.80 -22.47 -9.83
C LEU A 138 23.21 -22.70 -11.22
N MET A 139 21.88 -22.61 -11.34
CA MET A 139 21.14 -22.88 -12.58
C MET A 139 20.47 -21.62 -13.14
N THR A 140 20.40 -20.54 -12.36
CA THR A 140 19.74 -19.29 -12.74
C THR A 140 20.70 -18.13 -12.57
N PRO A 141 20.98 -17.34 -13.63
CA PRO A 141 21.86 -16.19 -13.51
C PRO A 141 21.39 -15.20 -12.44
N TRP A 142 22.31 -14.65 -11.65
CA TRP A 142 21.97 -13.72 -10.57
C TRP A 142 21.16 -12.52 -11.03
N ALA A 143 21.49 -11.94 -12.19
CA ALA A 143 20.74 -10.82 -12.74
C ALA A 143 19.22 -11.10 -12.90
N LEU A 144 18.87 -12.35 -13.23
CA LEU A 144 17.46 -12.75 -13.30
C LEU A 144 16.84 -12.92 -11.90
N ILE A 145 17.60 -13.43 -10.94
CA ILE A 145 17.16 -13.53 -9.54
C ILE A 145 16.92 -12.13 -8.98
N GLU A 146 17.86 -11.20 -9.17
CA GLU A 146 17.70 -9.80 -8.76
C GLU A 146 16.46 -9.15 -9.36
N LYS A 147 16.21 -9.34 -10.65
CA LYS A 147 14.99 -8.84 -11.32
C LYS A 147 13.70 -9.36 -10.66
N ARG A 148 13.69 -10.65 -10.28
CA ARG A 148 12.55 -11.28 -9.59
C ARG A 148 12.37 -10.72 -8.18
N ILE A 149 13.46 -10.49 -7.44
CA ILE A 149 13.45 -9.88 -6.11
C ILE A 149 12.83 -8.48 -6.17
N ARG A 150 13.28 -7.63 -7.11
CA ARG A 150 12.73 -6.28 -7.32
C ARG A 150 11.25 -6.33 -7.65
N ALA A 151 10.84 -7.19 -8.58
CA ALA A 151 9.44 -7.36 -8.96
C ALA A 151 8.56 -7.78 -7.77
N ALA A 152 9.03 -8.71 -6.93
CA ALA A 152 8.32 -9.14 -5.73
C ALA A 152 8.19 -8.02 -4.69
N ALA A 153 9.23 -7.20 -4.51
CA ALA A 153 9.21 -6.06 -3.61
C ALA A 153 8.24 -4.96 -4.11
N MET A 154 8.34 -4.58 -5.38
CA MET A 154 7.48 -3.56 -6.02
C MET A 154 6.00 -3.95 -6.03
N ALA A 155 5.70 -5.22 -6.33
CA ALA A 155 4.33 -5.75 -6.39
C ALA A 155 3.74 -6.10 -5.01
N ASP A 156 4.46 -5.83 -3.94
CA ASP A 156 4.04 -6.05 -2.56
C ASP A 156 3.65 -7.50 -2.22
N PHE A 157 4.27 -8.50 -2.87
CA PHE A 157 4.05 -9.91 -2.55
C PHE A 157 4.62 -10.27 -1.17
N VAL A 158 3.91 -11.13 -0.45
CA VAL A 158 4.56 -11.95 0.58
C VAL A 158 5.59 -12.83 -0.14
N THR A 159 6.82 -12.89 0.36
CA THR A 159 7.91 -13.58 -0.35
C THR A 159 8.52 -14.66 0.52
N ALA A 160 8.42 -15.93 0.08
CA ALA A 160 9.15 -17.03 0.69
C ALA A 160 10.48 -17.25 -0.04
N VAL A 161 11.58 -17.28 0.72
CA VAL A 161 12.95 -17.35 0.21
C VAL A 161 13.55 -18.70 0.52
N TYR A 162 13.95 -19.40 -0.54
CA TYR A 162 14.65 -20.69 -0.50
C TYR A 162 16.12 -20.54 -0.79
N ASN A 163 16.92 -21.49 -0.29
CA ASN A 163 18.36 -21.52 -0.49
C ASN A 163 19.03 -20.18 -0.13
N PRO A 164 18.76 -19.62 1.06
CA PRO A 164 19.16 -18.25 1.38
C PRO A 164 20.68 -18.10 1.49
N LYS A 165 21.39 -19.13 1.98
CA LYS A 165 22.84 -19.09 2.21
C LYS A 165 23.47 -20.48 1.98
N SER A 166 24.72 -20.52 1.57
CA SER A 166 25.58 -21.71 1.53
C SER A 166 27.05 -21.28 1.61
N ASN A 167 27.99 -22.21 1.69
CA ASN A 167 29.42 -21.87 1.74
C ASN A 167 29.88 -20.98 0.57
N GLY A 168 29.32 -21.14 -0.61
CA GLY A 168 29.63 -20.30 -1.79
C GLY A 168 28.64 -19.16 -2.04
N ARG A 169 27.56 -19.10 -1.31
CA ARG A 169 26.48 -18.09 -1.42
C ARG A 169 26.27 -17.42 -0.07
N TYR A 170 26.99 -16.36 0.22
CA TYR A 170 26.93 -15.67 1.51
C TYR A 170 26.44 -14.21 1.40
N TRP A 171 26.56 -13.58 0.22
CA TRP A 171 26.22 -12.17 0.00
C TRP A 171 24.81 -11.96 -0.57
N GLN A 172 24.21 -12.98 -1.18
CA GLN A 172 22.93 -12.87 -1.90
C GLN A 172 21.77 -12.44 -0.97
N LEU A 173 21.76 -12.88 0.27
CA LEU A 173 20.74 -12.49 1.25
C LEU A 173 20.90 -11.03 1.70
N TYR A 174 22.12 -10.53 1.82
CA TYR A 174 22.38 -9.10 2.06
C TYR A 174 21.82 -8.26 0.91
N ARG A 175 22.08 -8.69 -0.33
CA ARG A 175 21.60 -8.01 -1.51
C ARG A 175 20.08 -8.06 -1.62
N LEU A 176 19.45 -9.15 -1.30
CA LEU A 176 17.98 -9.26 -1.23
C LEU A 176 17.40 -8.24 -0.26
N LYS A 177 17.91 -8.15 0.97
CA LYS A 177 17.50 -7.18 1.99
C LYS A 177 17.62 -5.74 1.45
N GLU A 178 18.74 -5.41 0.86
CA GLU A 178 19.00 -4.11 0.26
C GLU A 178 18.01 -3.78 -0.85
N LEU A 179 17.74 -4.72 -1.76
CA LEU A 179 16.80 -4.55 -2.86
C LEU A 179 15.36 -4.31 -2.38
N PHE A 180 14.90 -5.07 -1.39
CA PHE A 180 13.58 -4.84 -0.80
C PHE A 180 13.44 -3.43 -0.23
N LEU A 181 14.46 -2.92 0.46
CA LEU A 181 14.48 -1.56 1.00
C LEU A 181 14.54 -0.50 -0.10
N GLN A 182 15.35 -0.73 -1.16
CA GLN A 182 15.46 0.18 -2.31
C GLN A 182 14.14 0.31 -3.09
N GLU A 183 13.38 -0.77 -3.20
CA GLU A 183 12.06 -0.78 -3.86
C GLU A 183 10.92 -0.29 -2.94
N GLY A 184 11.25 0.32 -1.80
CA GLY A 184 10.28 0.98 -0.91
C GLY A 184 9.62 0.08 0.13
N ARG A 185 10.07 -1.17 0.31
CA ARG A 185 9.57 -2.01 1.38
C ARG A 185 9.98 -1.44 2.74
N SER A 186 9.01 -1.30 3.66
CA SER A 186 9.27 -0.73 4.99
C SER A 186 10.38 -1.47 5.75
N PRO A 187 11.32 -0.77 6.40
CA PRO A 187 12.30 -1.38 7.30
C PRO A 187 11.68 -2.21 8.42
N HIS A 188 10.44 -1.87 8.80
CA HIS A 188 9.66 -2.54 9.86
C HIS A 188 8.84 -3.73 9.34
N THR A 189 8.88 -4.04 8.03
CA THR A 189 8.19 -5.20 7.47
C THR A 189 8.57 -6.45 8.24
N PRO A 190 7.60 -7.23 8.77
CA PRO A 190 7.90 -8.47 9.49
C PRO A 190 8.62 -9.48 8.60
N VAL A 191 9.60 -10.13 9.16
CA VAL A 191 10.32 -11.26 8.56
C VAL A 191 10.31 -12.40 9.55
N GLY A 192 9.74 -13.54 9.16
CA GLY A 192 9.85 -14.79 9.90
C GLY A 192 10.81 -15.72 9.21
N TYR A 193 11.64 -16.42 9.96
CA TYR A 193 12.44 -17.50 9.41
C TYR A 193 12.44 -18.72 10.31
N VAL A 194 12.44 -19.88 9.67
CA VAL A 194 12.44 -21.17 10.36
C VAL A 194 13.60 -22.00 9.87
N ARG A 195 14.48 -22.34 10.78
CA ARG A 195 15.58 -23.25 10.56
C ARG A 195 15.11 -24.67 10.83
N GLN A 196 15.45 -25.62 9.96
CA GLN A 196 15.10 -27.04 10.07
C GLN A 196 13.60 -27.29 10.36
N ALA A 197 12.70 -26.62 9.63
CA ALA A 197 11.26 -26.74 9.81
C ALA A 197 10.80 -28.21 9.78
N GLY A 198 10.03 -28.62 10.81
CA GLY A 198 9.53 -29.98 10.96
C GLY A 198 10.57 -31.02 11.43
N ARG A 199 11.72 -30.60 11.89
CA ARG A 199 12.80 -31.48 12.40
C ARG A 199 13.05 -31.25 13.89
N PRO A 200 13.75 -32.18 14.60
CA PRO A 200 14.00 -32.02 16.03
C PRO A 200 14.72 -30.73 16.42
N GLU A 201 15.61 -30.23 15.55
CA GLU A 201 16.40 -29.02 15.79
C GLU A 201 15.71 -27.77 15.21
N GLN A 202 14.36 -27.77 15.12
CA GLN A 202 13.58 -26.66 14.61
C GLN A 202 13.73 -25.41 15.47
N GLU A 203 14.06 -24.29 14.84
CA GLU A 203 14.13 -22.97 15.46
C GLU A 203 13.25 -22.00 14.68
N VAL A 204 12.44 -21.22 15.41
CA VAL A 204 11.51 -20.22 14.84
C VAL A 204 11.91 -18.84 15.32
N THR A 205 12.14 -17.92 14.40
CA THR A 205 12.52 -16.55 14.72
C THR A 205 11.67 -15.56 13.95
N MET A 206 11.22 -14.51 14.63
CA MET A 206 10.53 -13.35 14.03
C MET A 206 11.36 -12.09 14.25
N THR A 207 11.51 -11.29 13.20
CA THR A 207 12.28 -10.05 13.20
C THR A 207 11.64 -9.05 12.23
N THR A 208 12.35 -7.99 11.90
CA THR A 208 11.95 -7.03 10.84
C THR A 208 12.97 -7.04 9.72
N LEU A 209 12.59 -6.50 8.57
CA LEU A 209 13.49 -6.41 7.42
C LEU A 209 14.79 -5.66 7.76
N ALA A 210 14.71 -4.57 8.53
CA ALA A 210 15.88 -3.82 8.99
C ALA A 210 16.79 -4.65 9.91
N ASN A 211 16.20 -5.43 10.82
CA ASN A 211 16.92 -6.20 11.83
C ASN A 211 17.28 -7.62 11.39
N LEU A 212 16.90 -8.01 10.16
CA LEU A 212 17.30 -9.30 9.60
C LEU A 212 18.84 -9.36 9.52
N ASP A 213 19.41 -10.30 10.26
CA ASP A 213 20.84 -10.58 10.25
C ASP A 213 21.14 -11.80 9.37
N PRO A 214 21.73 -11.64 8.18
CA PRO A 214 22.07 -12.75 7.31
C PRO A 214 23.08 -13.75 7.91
N GLU A 215 23.80 -13.37 8.95
CA GLU A 215 24.75 -14.30 9.61
C GLU A 215 24.04 -15.36 10.46
N GLN A 216 22.82 -15.10 10.90
CA GLN A 216 21.97 -16.07 11.62
C GLN A 216 21.31 -17.10 10.68
N ILE A 217 21.47 -16.96 9.38
CA ILE A 217 20.79 -17.76 8.37
C ILE A 217 21.76 -18.78 7.76
N ASP A 218 21.29 -20.01 7.61
CA ASP A 218 22.01 -21.11 6.95
C ASP A 218 21.20 -21.71 5.78
N MET A 219 21.73 -22.76 5.16
CA MET A 219 21.07 -23.44 4.03
C MET A 219 19.83 -24.26 4.42
N PHE A 220 19.63 -24.52 5.73
CA PHE A 220 18.47 -25.26 6.25
C PHE A 220 17.33 -24.33 6.68
N THR A 221 17.43 -23.06 6.35
CA THR A 221 16.50 -22.01 6.75
C THR A 221 15.60 -21.62 5.59
N VAL A 222 14.31 -21.45 5.88
CA VAL A 222 13.33 -20.81 4.98
C VAL A 222 12.89 -19.49 5.61
N LEU A 223 12.93 -18.41 4.80
CA LEU A 223 12.45 -17.09 5.24
C LEU A 223 11.11 -16.80 4.62
N ILE A 224 10.27 -16.07 5.35
CA ILE A 224 9.03 -15.46 4.85
C ILE A 224 9.09 -13.95 5.16
N ILE A 225 9.16 -13.15 4.11
CA ILE A 225 9.12 -11.69 4.18
C ILE A 225 7.68 -11.27 3.96
N GLY A 226 7.11 -10.55 4.92
CA GLY A 226 5.76 -10.03 4.83
C GLY A 226 5.60 -8.96 3.76
N ASN A 227 4.35 -8.56 3.52
CA ASN A 227 4.01 -7.42 2.67
C ASN A 227 3.71 -6.16 3.51
N SER A 228 3.22 -5.10 2.88
CA SER A 228 2.87 -3.84 3.56
C SER A 228 1.78 -3.98 4.62
N GLN A 229 0.97 -5.04 4.54
CA GLN A 229 -0.14 -5.32 5.47
C GLN A 229 0.23 -6.31 6.57
N SER A 230 1.40 -6.93 6.50
CA SER A 230 1.84 -7.93 7.46
C SER A 230 2.20 -7.29 8.81
N TYR A 231 1.85 -7.97 9.89
CA TYR A 231 2.19 -7.56 11.26
C TYR A 231 2.48 -8.76 12.15
N VAL A 232 3.11 -8.51 13.30
CA VAL A 232 3.30 -9.51 14.34
C VAL A 232 2.31 -9.24 15.47
N TRP A 233 1.39 -10.18 15.68
CA TRP A 233 0.49 -10.15 16.82
C TRP A 233 1.23 -10.67 18.06
N GLN A 234 1.05 -9.98 19.18
CA GLN A 234 1.59 -10.37 20.49
C GLN A 234 0.42 -10.67 21.42
N PRO A 235 0.45 -11.77 22.20
CA PRO A 235 -0.56 -12.03 23.20
C PRO A 235 -0.55 -10.94 24.29
N ALA A 236 -1.72 -10.62 24.84
CA ALA A 236 -1.83 -9.64 25.92
C ALA A 236 -1.05 -10.10 27.18
N PRO A 237 -0.35 -9.18 27.88
CA PRO A 237 0.32 -9.51 29.14
C PRO A 237 -0.66 -10.14 30.14
N GLY A 238 -0.30 -11.29 30.70
CA GLY A 238 -1.12 -11.99 31.73
C GLY A 238 -2.06 -13.07 31.21
N THR A 239 -2.07 -13.39 29.91
CA THR A 239 -2.78 -14.57 29.40
C THR A 239 -2.11 -15.86 29.88
N THR A 240 -2.87 -16.75 30.51
CA THR A 240 -2.39 -18.01 31.10
C THR A 240 -2.10 -19.12 30.08
N GLN A 241 -2.34 -18.89 28.81
CA GLN A 241 -2.01 -19.82 27.73
C GLN A 241 -0.70 -19.38 27.04
N PRO A 242 0.18 -20.32 26.66
CA PRO A 242 1.40 -20.03 25.92
C PRO A 242 1.07 -19.70 24.46
N ASN A 243 0.34 -18.59 24.24
CA ASN A 243 0.13 -18.08 22.90
C ASN A 243 1.44 -17.44 22.43
N GLN A 244 2.14 -18.12 21.55
CA GLN A 244 3.31 -17.57 20.87
C GLN A 244 2.88 -16.38 20.00
N ALA A 245 3.76 -15.40 19.86
CA ALA A 245 3.60 -14.34 18.88
C ALA A 245 3.33 -14.93 17.49
N ALA A 246 2.47 -14.31 16.70
CA ALA A 246 2.11 -14.79 15.37
C ALA A 246 2.34 -13.72 14.32
N MET A 247 3.00 -14.07 13.22
CA MET A 247 3.10 -13.26 12.02
C MET A 247 1.83 -13.45 11.18
N ILE A 248 1.14 -12.38 10.86
CA ILE A 248 -0.15 -12.40 10.15
C ILE A 248 -0.07 -11.49 8.93
N THR A 249 -0.53 -11.99 7.79
CA THR A 249 -0.85 -11.18 6.60
C THR A 249 -2.35 -11.27 6.36
N PRO A 250 -3.13 -10.19 6.66
CA PRO A 250 -4.58 -10.23 6.62
C PRO A 250 -5.10 -10.23 5.18
N ARG A 251 -6.22 -10.93 4.94
CA ARG A 251 -6.95 -10.88 3.65
C ARG A 251 -7.91 -9.71 3.53
N GLY A 252 -8.01 -8.87 4.57
CA GLY A 252 -8.88 -7.70 4.58
C GLY A 252 -10.32 -7.96 5.00
N TYR A 253 -10.63 -9.08 5.68
CA TYR A 253 -11.96 -9.36 6.24
C TYR A 253 -12.37 -8.34 7.32
N TYR A 254 -11.41 -7.81 8.06
CA TYR A 254 -11.58 -6.77 9.08
C TYR A 254 -11.03 -5.42 8.60
N ARG A 255 -11.20 -5.11 7.31
CA ARG A 255 -11.09 -3.71 6.88
C ARG A 255 -12.22 -2.99 7.58
N ASP A 256 -11.90 -1.85 8.22
CA ASP A 256 -12.87 -1.04 8.97
C ASP A 256 -14.24 -1.10 8.33
N GLU A 257 -15.18 -1.80 8.94
CA GLU A 257 -16.57 -1.66 8.56
C GLU A 257 -16.91 -0.19 8.77
N PRO A 258 -17.47 0.50 7.76
CA PRO A 258 -17.86 1.88 7.93
C PRO A 258 -18.79 1.94 9.14
N ALA A 259 -18.55 2.90 10.03
CA ALA A 259 -19.42 3.08 11.20
C ALA A 259 -20.88 3.01 10.72
N GLU A 260 -21.72 2.24 11.41
CA GLU A 260 -23.08 1.82 10.99
C GLU A 260 -23.99 2.94 10.43
N ASN A 261 -23.60 4.21 10.52
CA ASN A 261 -24.32 5.40 10.09
C ASN A 261 -23.64 6.20 8.94
N THR A 262 -22.66 5.64 8.22
CA THR A 262 -22.05 6.38 7.09
C THR A 262 -22.82 6.17 5.80
N LYS A 263 -23.20 7.27 5.14
CA LYS A 263 -23.86 7.24 3.83
C LYS A 263 -22.93 6.62 2.76
N PRO A 264 -23.46 5.92 1.73
CA PRO A 264 -22.65 5.31 0.68
C PRO A 264 -21.68 6.28 -0.01
N GLY A 265 -22.11 7.50 -0.30
CA GLY A 265 -21.25 8.53 -0.91
C GLY A 265 -20.09 8.96 -0.01
N GLN A 266 -20.30 9.01 1.30
CA GLN A 266 -19.24 9.28 2.28
C GLN A 266 -18.21 8.15 2.32
N GLN A 267 -18.63 6.89 2.25
CA GLN A 267 -17.73 5.72 2.20
C GLN A 267 -16.83 5.76 0.97
N ILE A 268 -17.41 6.03 -0.20
CA ILE A 268 -16.66 6.16 -1.46
C ILE A 268 -15.62 7.28 -1.36
N MET A 269 -16.02 8.43 -0.83
CA MET A 269 -15.11 9.58 -0.69
C MET A 269 -13.97 9.29 0.31
N MET A 270 -14.25 8.62 1.43
CA MET A 270 -13.23 8.17 2.39
C MET A 270 -12.24 7.20 1.74
N GLN A 271 -12.73 6.23 0.98
CA GLN A 271 -11.87 5.28 0.26
C GLN A 271 -11.00 6.00 -0.77
N SER A 272 -11.58 6.92 -1.54
CA SER A 272 -10.83 7.73 -2.51
C SER A 272 -9.72 8.55 -1.83
N PHE A 273 -9.99 9.21 -0.71
CA PHE A 273 -8.99 9.98 0.01
C PHE A 273 -7.85 9.10 0.54
N ARG A 274 -8.15 7.90 1.02
CA ARG A 274 -7.13 6.91 1.44
C ARG A 274 -6.25 6.49 0.26
N THR A 275 -6.86 6.22 -0.90
CA THR A 275 -6.12 5.86 -2.13
C THR A 275 -5.20 7.01 -2.56
N ILE A 276 -5.73 8.24 -2.61
CA ILE A 276 -4.93 9.43 -2.98
C ILE A 276 -3.76 9.63 -2.01
N LEU A 277 -3.98 9.53 -0.70
CA LEU A 277 -2.92 9.65 0.31
C LEU A 277 -1.79 8.63 0.10
N HIS A 278 -2.15 7.42 -0.31
CA HIS A 278 -1.16 6.38 -0.59
C HIS A 278 -0.31 6.67 -1.84
N GLU A 279 -0.88 7.37 -2.83
CA GLU A 279 -0.22 7.68 -4.10
C GLU A 279 0.49 9.04 -4.11
N LEU A 280 0.22 9.94 -3.15
CA LEU A 280 0.90 11.23 -3.03
C LEU A 280 2.40 11.05 -2.78
N LYS A 281 3.22 11.76 -3.56
CA LYS A 281 4.69 11.68 -3.49
C LYS A 281 5.32 12.65 -2.48
N GLY A 282 4.59 13.69 -2.09
CA GLY A 282 5.12 14.76 -1.24
C GLY A 282 6.15 15.66 -1.93
N PRO A 283 6.55 16.77 -1.28
CA PRO A 283 7.43 17.78 -1.88
C PRO A 283 8.84 17.27 -2.22
N GLN A 284 9.27 16.16 -1.64
CA GLN A 284 10.60 15.56 -1.87
C GLN A 284 10.60 14.42 -2.90
N GLY A 285 9.48 14.15 -3.57
CA GLY A 285 9.38 13.08 -4.57
C GLY A 285 9.39 11.65 -4.01
N ASN A 286 9.41 11.50 -2.69
CA ASN A 286 9.26 10.21 -2.03
C ASN A 286 7.77 9.93 -1.82
N THR A 287 7.31 8.74 -2.20
CA THR A 287 5.97 8.28 -1.83
C THR A 287 5.83 8.41 -0.32
N CYS A 288 4.75 9.03 0.13
CA CYS A 288 4.42 9.06 1.55
C CYS A 288 4.39 7.61 2.03
N GLY A 289 5.37 7.21 2.85
CA GLY A 289 5.52 5.85 3.37
C GLY A 289 4.44 5.44 4.37
N CYS A 290 3.20 5.85 4.07
CA CYS A 290 2.00 5.44 4.78
C CYS A 290 1.58 4.05 4.31
N SER A 291 2.43 3.04 4.54
CA SER A 291 1.94 1.68 4.69
C SER A 291 1.10 1.67 5.97
N ALA A 292 -0.13 2.17 5.82
CA ALA A 292 -1.06 2.32 6.91
C ALA A 292 -1.56 0.94 7.33
N ASN A 293 -1.03 0.42 8.42
CA ASN A 293 -1.82 -0.41 9.32
C ASN A 293 -2.94 0.46 9.92
N LEU A 294 -3.97 0.76 9.13
CA LEU A 294 -5.18 1.47 9.55
C LEU A 294 -6.11 0.60 10.41
N SER A 295 -5.77 -0.65 10.64
CA SER A 295 -6.58 -1.62 11.39
C SER A 295 -6.30 -1.68 12.91
N ALA A 296 -5.47 -0.81 13.46
CA ALA A 296 -5.06 -0.90 14.88
C ALA A 296 -5.51 0.27 15.79
N CYS A 297 -6.53 1.03 15.43
CA CYS A 297 -7.11 2.04 16.33
C CYS A 297 -8.50 1.62 16.81
N GLY A 298 -8.53 0.61 17.71
CA GLY A 298 -9.64 0.36 18.60
C GLY A 298 -9.76 1.49 19.63
N SER A 299 -10.99 1.93 19.88
CA SER A 299 -11.42 2.90 20.88
C SER A 299 -10.76 2.68 22.24
N GLY A 300 -9.87 3.57 22.64
CA GLY A 300 -9.30 3.63 23.97
C GLY A 300 -9.28 5.08 24.46
N SER A 301 -10.32 5.46 25.20
CA SER A 301 -10.33 6.68 26.01
C SER A 301 -9.31 6.56 27.13
N THR A 302 -8.26 7.38 27.14
CA THR A 302 -7.44 7.57 28.36
C THR A 302 -7.16 9.03 28.58
N ASN A 303 -7.56 9.47 29.76
CA ASN A 303 -7.29 10.76 30.36
C ASN A 303 -5.79 11.06 30.45
N PHE A 304 -5.39 12.25 30.02
CA PHE A 304 -4.06 12.77 30.24
C PHE A 304 -4.00 13.55 31.57
N SER A 305 -3.17 13.09 32.49
CA SER A 305 -2.64 13.91 33.58
C SER A 305 -1.18 14.27 33.24
N SER A 306 -0.91 15.56 33.31
CA SER A 306 0.40 16.20 33.07
C SER A 306 1.33 16.01 34.26
N SER A 307 2.59 15.62 34.04
CA SER A 307 3.76 16.13 34.79
C SER A 307 5.10 15.71 34.16
N GLY A 308 5.91 16.62 33.80
CA GLY A 308 7.29 16.85 34.23
C GLY A 308 8.47 16.23 33.46
N ASN A 309 9.24 17.14 32.81
CA ASN A 309 10.70 17.22 32.66
C ASN A 309 11.52 16.15 31.87
N GLY A 310 12.01 16.60 30.72
CA GLY A 310 13.45 16.79 30.38
C GLY A 310 14.27 15.53 30.05
N THR A 311 14.61 15.33 28.82
CA THR A 311 15.99 15.29 28.30
C THR A 311 16.00 14.86 26.83
N SER A 312 16.84 15.53 26.06
CA SER A 312 17.13 15.32 24.64
C SER A 312 17.57 13.89 24.31
N GLY A 313 16.79 13.21 23.50
CA GLY A 313 17.15 11.96 22.86
C GLY A 313 16.39 11.87 21.53
N SER A 314 17.10 11.95 20.42
CA SER A 314 16.58 11.71 19.08
C SER A 314 16.01 10.29 18.99
N THR A 315 14.70 10.14 19.21
CA THR A 315 13.98 8.91 18.94
C THR A 315 13.24 9.10 17.62
N ASN A 316 13.64 8.37 16.59
CA ASN A 316 12.90 8.18 15.35
C ASN A 316 11.50 7.66 15.71
N SER A 317 10.51 8.55 15.74
CA SER A 317 9.11 8.20 15.97
C SER A 317 8.57 7.52 14.73
N CYS A 318 8.44 6.20 14.78
CA CYS A 318 7.61 5.44 13.85
C CYS A 318 6.20 6.03 13.86
N GLY A 319 5.70 6.46 12.70
CA GLY A 319 4.52 7.29 12.56
C GLY A 319 3.26 6.68 13.19
N ARG A 320 2.80 7.28 14.29
CA ARG A 320 1.46 7.07 14.82
C ARG A 320 0.45 7.70 13.87
N VAL A 321 -0.47 6.90 13.35
CA VAL A 321 -1.65 7.43 12.64
C VAL A 321 -2.60 7.99 13.69
N ILE A 322 -2.81 9.30 13.70
CA ILE A 322 -3.80 9.96 14.54
C ILE A 322 -5.01 10.30 13.67
N GLY A 323 -6.14 9.64 13.89
CA GLY A 323 -7.40 9.98 13.22
C GLY A 323 -7.44 9.75 11.70
N GLY A 324 -6.62 8.83 11.15
CA GLY A 324 -6.62 8.49 9.72
C GLY A 324 -5.57 9.23 8.89
N PHE A 325 -4.90 10.25 9.42
CA PHE A 325 -3.73 10.87 8.80
C PHE A 325 -2.42 10.28 9.31
N PRO A 326 -1.34 10.28 8.49
CA PRO A 326 0.00 10.00 8.99
C PRO A 326 0.35 10.97 10.11
N ALA A 327 1.11 10.50 11.09
CA ALA A 327 1.57 11.35 12.21
C ALA A 327 2.44 12.52 11.73
N ASP A 328 3.05 12.38 10.55
CA ASP A 328 3.86 13.39 9.89
C ASP A 328 3.39 13.50 8.42
N PRO A 329 2.31 14.25 8.15
CA PRO A 329 1.79 14.39 6.80
C PRO A 329 2.76 15.19 5.91
N PRO A 330 2.83 14.88 4.59
CA PRO A 330 3.76 15.53 3.66
C PRO A 330 3.46 17.03 3.46
N TYR A 331 2.29 17.48 3.89
CA TYR A 331 1.80 18.85 3.78
C TYR A 331 1.08 19.29 5.05
N PRO A 332 1.02 20.60 5.35
CA PRO A 332 0.14 21.14 6.40
C PRO A 332 -1.31 20.68 6.20
N LEU A 333 -2.02 20.43 7.30
CA LEU A 333 -3.34 19.76 7.28
C LEU A 333 -4.35 20.46 6.37
N GLY A 334 -4.46 21.79 6.39
CA GLY A 334 -5.38 22.53 5.55
C GLY A 334 -5.04 22.40 4.06
N HIS A 335 -3.76 22.47 3.71
CA HIS A 335 -3.32 22.25 2.33
C HIS A 335 -3.61 20.83 1.87
N LEU A 336 -3.25 19.82 2.69
CA LEU A 336 -3.51 18.42 2.39
C LEU A 336 -4.99 18.14 2.19
N TRP A 337 -5.85 18.71 3.06
CA TRP A 337 -7.31 18.55 2.93
C TRP A 337 -7.85 19.14 1.62
N ALA A 338 -7.42 20.35 1.26
CA ALA A 338 -7.78 20.97 -0.02
C ALA A 338 -7.25 20.17 -1.22
N LEU A 339 -6.04 19.64 -1.14
CA LEU A 339 -5.41 18.82 -2.18
C LEU A 339 -6.15 17.49 -2.40
N LEU A 340 -6.51 16.78 -1.31
CA LEU A 340 -7.31 15.56 -1.39
C LEU A 340 -8.66 15.79 -2.09
N HIS A 341 -9.33 16.89 -1.76
CA HIS A 341 -10.56 17.30 -2.43
C HIS A 341 -10.33 17.61 -3.91
N ALA A 342 -9.25 18.32 -4.25
CA ALA A 342 -8.91 18.70 -5.62
C ALA A 342 -8.62 17.45 -6.48
N ILE A 343 -7.78 16.54 -6.01
CA ILE A 343 -7.44 15.30 -6.72
C ILE A 343 -8.67 14.40 -6.83
N HIS A 344 -9.46 14.25 -5.75
CA HIS A 344 -10.70 13.46 -5.80
C HIS A 344 -11.67 13.95 -6.89
N THR A 345 -11.77 15.28 -7.08
CA THR A 345 -12.67 15.87 -8.07
C THR A 345 -12.15 15.76 -9.50
N THR A 346 -10.84 15.81 -9.71
CA THR A 346 -10.21 15.87 -11.03
C THR A 346 -9.61 14.56 -11.49
N ALA A 347 -9.36 13.62 -10.57
CA ALA A 347 -8.55 12.43 -10.77
C ALA A 347 -7.14 12.76 -11.34
N ASP A 348 -6.61 13.94 -11.02
CA ASP A 348 -5.38 14.50 -11.60
C ASP A 348 -4.35 14.78 -10.48
N PHE A 349 -3.32 13.96 -10.40
CA PHE A 349 -2.23 14.10 -9.43
C PHE A 349 -1.32 15.31 -9.71
N ASP A 350 -1.37 15.93 -10.90
CA ASP A 350 -0.67 17.19 -11.14
C ASP A 350 -1.15 18.31 -10.20
N MET A 351 -2.33 18.17 -9.58
CA MET A 351 -2.83 19.09 -8.56
C MET A 351 -1.84 19.24 -7.39
N GLU A 352 -1.03 18.23 -7.10
CA GLU A 352 0.03 18.30 -6.08
C GLU A 352 1.02 19.46 -6.34
N HIS A 353 1.29 19.74 -7.60
CA HIS A 353 2.20 20.82 -8.02
C HIS A 353 1.46 22.11 -8.42
N LEU A 354 0.18 22.02 -8.75
CA LEU A 354 -0.60 23.13 -9.26
C LEU A 354 -1.40 23.87 -8.17
N LEU A 355 -1.83 23.17 -7.12
CA LEU A 355 -2.55 23.80 -6.02
C LEU A 355 -1.57 24.51 -5.08
N HIS A 356 -1.68 25.82 -5.03
CA HIS A 356 -0.98 26.66 -4.05
C HIS A 356 -1.99 27.15 -3.01
N THR A 357 -1.71 26.88 -1.75
CA THR A 357 -2.49 27.35 -0.61
C THR A 357 -1.57 28.16 0.30
N ASP A 358 -1.95 29.38 0.64
CA ASP A 358 -1.16 30.15 1.62
C ASP A 358 -1.14 29.38 2.95
N PRO A 359 -0.02 29.43 3.70
CA PRO A 359 0.07 28.75 4.98
C PRO A 359 -1.07 29.13 5.93
N GLY A 360 -1.81 28.13 6.43
CA GLY A 360 -2.93 28.35 7.33
C GLY A 360 -4.21 28.96 6.70
N ALA A 361 -4.27 29.11 5.37
CA ALA A 361 -5.41 29.75 4.71
C ALA A 361 -6.74 29.02 4.90
N VAL A 362 -6.73 27.70 4.81
CA VAL A 362 -7.95 26.86 4.97
C VAL A 362 -8.44 26.94 6.40
N GLU A 363 -7.53 26.84 7.36
CA GLU A 363 -7.78 26.94 8.79
C GLU A 363 -8.36 28.31 9.16
N ALA A 364 -7.73 29.38 8.69
CA ALA A 364 -8.17 30.75 8.97
C ALA A 364 -9.55 31.04 8.39
N LEU A 365 -9.83 30.61 7.16
CA LEU A 365 -11.14 30.76 6.52
C LEU A 365 -12.22 29.96 7.26
N TYR A 366 -11.94 28.72 7.62
CA TYR A 366 -12.87 27.89 8.39
C TYR A 366 -13.15 28.49 9.78
N GLN A 367 -12.13 29.02 10.44
CA GLN A 367 -12.29 29.68 11.74
C GLN A 367 -13.23 30.91 11.62
N ARG A 368 -13.08 31.74 10.59
CA ARG A 368 -13.98 32.88 10.32
C ARG A 368 -15.42 32.46 10.06
N VAL A 369 -15.61 31.30 9.40
CA VAL A 369 -16.94 30.70 9.23
C VAL A 369 -17.54 30.34 10.58
N LYS A 370 -16.79 29.67 11.46
CA LYS A 370 -17.25 29.28 12.81
C LYS A 370 -17.59 30.48 13.70
N GLU A 371 -16.85 31.56 13.57
CA GLU A 371 -17.06 32.80 14.31
C GLU A 371 -18.20 33.65 13.75
N GLY A 372 -18.78 33.25 12.60
CA GLY A 372 -19.84 34.01 11.91
C GLY A 372 -19.34 35.30 11.26
N THR A 373 -18.02 35.53 11.17
CA THR A 373 -17.41 36.69 10.50
C THR A 373 -17.26 36.48 9.00
N LEU A 374 -17.45 35.25 8.51
CA LEU A 374 -17.60 34.93 7.09
C LEU A 374 -18.91 34.19 6.89
N ASN A 375 -19.91 34.87 6.30
CA ASN A 375 -21.27 34.36 6.08
C ASN A 375 -21.66 34.30 4.60
N THR A 376 -20.83 34.80 3.69
CA THR A 376 -21.16 34.92 2.25
C THR A 376 -20.00 34.39 1.40
N ILE A 377 -20.34 33.53 0.44
CA ILE A 377 -19.45 33.08 -0.65
C ILE A 377 -19.98 33.67 -1.95
N VAL A 378 -19.18 34.44 -2.67
CA VAL A 378 -19.50 34.98 -3.99
C VAL A 378 -18.79 34.12 -5.05
N THR A 379 -19.54 33.73 -6.08
CA THR A 379 -19.00 32.93 -7.20
C THR A 379 -19.12 33.68 -8.53
N ASP A 380 -18.19 33.41 -9.45
CA ASP A 380 -18.16 34.01 -10.78
C ASP A 380 -19.27 33.48 -11.72
N VAL A 381 -19.65 32.20 -11.55
CA VAL A 381 -20.67 31.53 -12.36
C VAL A 381 -21.56 30.61 -11.50
N THR A 382 -22.78 30.39 -11.95
CA THR A 382 -23.80 29.57 -11.24
C THR A 382 -23.35 28.11 -11.04
N MET A 383 -22.50 27.57 -11.92
CA MET A 383 -21.97 26.21 -11.77
C MET A 383 -21.11 26.05 -10.52
N VAL A 384 -20.35 27.08 -10.12
CA VAL A 384 -19.59 27.05 -8.87
C VAL A 384 -20.54 26.98 -7.68
N THR A 385 -21.55 27.88 -7.66
CA THR A 385 -22.58 27.92 -6.61
C THR A 385 -23.30 26.58 -6.48
N ALA A 386 -23.68 25.98 -7.62
CA ALA A 386 -24.38 24.69 -7.65
C ALA A 386 -23.55 23.52 -7.12
N GLY A 387 -22.21 23.58 -7.24
CA GLY A 387 -21.30 22.58 -6.75
C GLY A 387 -20.95 22.69 -5.26
N ILE A 388 -21.31 23.79 -4.59
CA ILE A 388 -21.12 23.94 -3.14
C ILE A 388 -22.20 23.15 -2.40
N ARG A 389 -21.79 22.36 -1.41
CA ARG A 389 -22.70 21.46 -0.66
C ARG A 389 -23.74 22.25 0.12
N LYS A 390 -25.01 22.07 -0.24
CA LYS A 390 -26.14 22.73 0.41
C LYS A 390 -26.24 22.42 1.90
N GLY A 391 -25.97 21.16 2.29
CA GLY A 391 -25.95 20.76 3.69
C GLY A 391 -24.90 21.50 4.51
N ALA A 392 -23.70 21.72 3.96
CA ALA A 392 -22.66 22.50 4.61
C ALA A 392 -23.03 23.97 4.75
N LEU A 393 -23.58 24.57 3.69
CA LEU A 393 -24.06 25.95 3.73
C LEU A 393 -25.13 26.15 4.81
N GLN A 394 -26.14 25.27 4.87
CA GLN A 394 -27.22 25.33 5.86
C GLN A 394 -26.68 25.14 7.28
N ARG A 395 -25.81 24.14 7.50
CA ARG A 395 -25.21 23.83 8.82
C ARG A 395 -24.40 25.00 9.38
N LEU A 396 -23.73 25.74 8.50
CA LEU A 396 -22.81 26.81 8.87
C LEU A 396 -23.43 28.23 8.75
N GLY A 397 -24.68 28.33 8.30
CA GLY A 397 -25.34 29.60 8.12
C GLY A 397 -24.72 30.50 7.03
N ILE A 398 -24.15 29.87 5.98
CA ILE A 398 -23.49 30.58 4.88
C ILE A 398 -24.41 30.69 3.67
N GLU A 399 -24.39 31.84 3.03
CA GLU A 399 -25.07 32.08 1.76
C GLU A 399 -24.08 32.05 0.59
N ALA A 400 -24.39 31.28 -0.47
CA ALA A 400 -23.60 31.27 -1.70
C ALA A 400 -24.34 32.03 -2.80
N LYS A 401 -23.72 33.10 -3.33
CA LYS A 401 -24.34 34.03 -4.30
C LYS A 401 -23.57 34.05 -5.62
N CYS A 402 -24.33 34.07 -6.72
CA CYS A 402 -23.83 34.38 -8.04
C CYS A 402 -24.69 35.49 -8.66
N TYR A 403 -24.06 36.57 -9.02
CA TYR A 403 -24.76 37.74 -9.56
C TYR A 403 -24.97 37.72 -11.08
N LEU A 404 -24.50 36.70 -11.78
CA LEU A 404 -24.52 36.62 -13.25
C LEU A 404 -25.93 36.75 -13.86
N SER A 405 -26.97 36.32 -13.15
CA SER A 405 -28.35 36.35 -13.56
C SER A 405 -29.12 37.60 -13.07
N ASP A 406 -28.48 38.48 -12.30
CA ASP A 406 -29.11 39.71 -11.80
C ASP A 406 -29.36 40.68 -12.98
N PRO A 407 -30.59 41.22 -13.14
CA PRO A 407 -30.90 42.14 -14.22
C PRO A 407 -29.99 43.38 -14.25
N ARG A 408 -29.58 43.88 -13.09
CA ARG A 408 -28.66 45.02 -12.94
C ARG A 408 -27.32 44.77 -13.61
N VAL A 409 -26.85 43.53 -13.60
CA VAL A 409 -25.57 43.11 -14.20
C VAL A 409 -25.61 43.22 -15.72
N ALA A 410 -26.71 42.83 -16.35
CA ALA A 410 -26.84 42.96 -17.81
C ALA A 410 -26.81 44.43 -18.25
N GLN A 411 -27.51 45.32 -17.52
CA GLN A 411 -27.52 46.76 -17.78
C GLN A 411 -26.13 47.38 -17.56
N MET A 412 -25.47 47.09 -16.44
CA MET A 412 -24.13 47.56 -16.12
C MET A 412 -23.10 47.12 -17.16
N ALA A 413 -23.15 45.86 -17.58
CA ALA A 413 -22.24 45.31 -18.59
C ALA A 413 -22.38 46.06 -19.93
N ALA A 414 -23.60 46.34 -20.35
CA ALA A 414 -23.86 47.08 -21.60
C ALA A 414 -23.44 48.57 -21.50
N THR A 415 -23.69 49.21 -20.36
CA THR A 415 -23.33 50.62 -20.17
C THR A 415 -21.81 50.83 -20.07
N ASP A 416 -21.12 49.96 -19.35
CA ASP A 416 -19.69 50.11 -19.06
C ASP A 416 -18.78 49.40 -20.11
N GLY A 417 -19.37 48.70 -21.08
CA GLY A 417 -18.62 47.95 -22.09
C GLY A 417 -17.76 46.82 -21.53
N ILE A 418 -18.21 46.18 -20.44
CA ILE A 418 -17.51 45.11 -19.74
C ILE A 418 -18.25 43.77 -19.84
N THR A 419 -17.60 42.69 -19.45
CA THR A 419 -18.26 41.37 -19.41
C THR A 419 -19.30 41.30 -18.28
N ARG A 420 -20.34 40.48 -18.45
CA ARG A 420 -21.34 40.24 -17.39
C ARG A 420 -20.73 39.73 -16.09
N THR A 421 -19.65 38.91 -16.19
CA THR A 421 -18.95 38.40 -15.02
C THR A 421 -18.19 39.52 -14.28
N GLN A 422 -17.61 40.50 -14.99
CA GLN A 422 -16.98 41.68 -14.35
C GLN A 422 -18.06 42.54 -13.67
N ALA A 423 -19.17 42.84 -14.37
CA ALA A 423 -20.28 43.60 -13.79
C ALA A 423 -20.86 42.88 -12.54
N GLY A 424 -20.97 41.55 -12.58
CA GLY A 424 -21.41 40.76 -11.45
C GLY A 424 -20.49 40.88 -10.23
N ILE A 425 -19.16 40.91 -10.43
CA ILE A 425 -18.19 41.13 -9.33
C ILE A 425 -18.27 42.57 -8.81
N ARG A 426 -18.47 43.59 -9.65
CA ARG A 426 -18.69 44.97 -9.16
C ARG A 426 -19.89 45.07 -8.25
N LEU A 427 -21.01 44.46 -8.64
CA LEU A 427 -22.22 44.43 -7.84
C LEU A 427 -22.03 43.63 -6.54
N ALA A 428 -21.40 42.46 -6.64
CA ALA A 428 -21.09 41.62 -5.48
C ALA A 428 -20.19 42.33 -4.44
N VAL A 429 -19.17 43.06 -4.89
CA VAL A 429 -18.29 43.84 -4.02
C VAL A 429 -19.02 45.00 -3.36
N ALA A 430 -19.98 45.64 -4.06
CA ALA A 430 -20.78 46.71 -3.46
C ALA A 430 -21.69 46.21 -2.32
N GLU A 431 -22.16 44.96 -2.41
CA GLU A 431 -23.04 44.35 -1.41
C GLU A 431 -22.29 43.54 -0.35
N HIS A 432 -21.17 42.87 -0.72
CA HIS A 432 -20.40 41.96 0.13
C HIS A 432 -18.89 42.16 -0.09
N PRO A 433 -18.30 43.28 0.33
CA PRO A 433 -16.90 43.58 0.06
C PRO A 433 -15.90 42.68 0.79
N ASP A 434 -16.37 41.96 1.79
CA ASP A 434 -15.60 41.07 2.71
C ASP A 434 -15.93 39.57 2.55
N ALA A 435 -16.67 39.18 1.48
CA ALA A 435 -17.01 37.80 1.20
C ALA A 435 -15.78 36.94 0.86
N LEU A 436 -15.95 35.61 0.88
CA LEU A 436 -15.07 34.69 0.20
C LEU A 436 -15.44 34.67 -1.30
N PHE A 437 -14.50 35.04 -2.16
CA PHE A 437 -14.68 35.02 -3.60
C PHE A 437 -14.10 33.78 -4.25
N ALA A 438 -14.90 33.03 -5.01
CA ALA A 438 -14.51 31.81 -5.67
C ALA A 438 -14.70 31.89 -7.19
N PHE A 439 -13.61 31.74 -7.94
CA PHE A 439 -13.56 31.87 -9.40
C PHE A 439 -13.24 30.51 -10.03
N GLY A 440 -14.14 29.98 -10.84
CA GLY A 440 -13.98 28.71 -11.54
C GLY A 440 -13.93 28.83 -13.06
N ASN A 441 -14.40 29.92 -13.63
CA ASN A 441 -14.55 30.03 -15.08
C ASN A 441 -14.04 31.35 -15.65
N ALA A 442 -14.26 32.51 -14.99
CA ALA A 442 -14.06 33.81 -15.59
C ALA A 442 -12.79 34.54 -15.11
N PRO A 443 -11.68 34.50 -15.88
CA PRO A 443 -10.45 35.23 -15.54
C PRO A 443 -10.68 36.75 -15.44
N THR A 444 -11.52 37.30 -16.30
CA THR A 444 -11.85 38.73 -16.31
C THR A 444 -12.57 39.19 -15.03
N ALA A 445 -13.38 38.32 -14.44
CA ALA A 445 -14.03 38.58 -13.15
C ALA A 445 -13.00 38.61 -12.00
N LEU A 446 -12.01 37.69 -12.02
CA LEU A 446 -10.91 37.68 -11.06
C LEU A 446 -10.03 38.92 -11.17
N MET A 447 -9.72 39.37 -12.40
CA MET A 447 -8.98 40.60 -12.65
C MET A 447 -9.75 41.82 -12.11
N GLU A 448 -11.06 41.89 -12.33
CA GLU A 448 -11.91 42.97 -11.82
C GLU A 448 -11.89 43.03 -10.29
N LEU A 449 -11.96 41.87 -9.60
CA LEU A 449 -11.79 41.84 -8.14
C LEU A 449 -10.45 42.43 -7.72
N CYS A 450 -9.37 42.04 -8.37
CA CYS A 450 -8.01 42.56 -8.07
C CYS A 450 -7.95 44.09 -8.26
N ASP A 451 -8.59 44.63 -9.29
CA ASP A 451 -8.63 46.08 -9.52
C ASP A 451 -9.47 46.80 -8.47
N LEU A 452 -10.59 46.24 -8.02
CA LEU A 452 -11.40 46.78 -6.93
C LEU A 452 -10.64 46.74 -5.58
N MET A 453 -9.86 45.70 -5.34
CA MET A 453 -9.00 45.62 -4.15
C MET A 453 -7.92 46.68 -4.17
N ARG A 454 -7.23 46.91 -5.29
CA ARG A 454 -6.25 48.00 -5.46
C ARG A 454 -6.85 49.38 -5.21
N LYS A 455 -8.09 49.57 -5.58
CA LYS A 455 -8.86 50.83 -5.34
C LYS A 455 -9.40 50.92 -3.90
N GLY A 456 -9.13 49.93 -3.04
CA GLY A 456 -9.62 49.89 -1.65
C GLY A 456 -11.12 49.64 -1.51
N LYS A 457 -11.80 49.24 -2.61
CA LYS A 457 -13.24 48.98 -2.63
C LYS A 457 -13.65 47.60 -2.18
N ALA A 458 -12.72 46.63 -2.20
CA ALA A 458 -12.93 45.25 -1.76
C ALA A 458 -11.85 44.84 -0.76
N ARG A 459 -12.25 44.10 0.28
CA ARG A 459 -11.34 43.47 1.30
C ARG A 459 -11.83 42.04 1.54
N PRO A 460 -11.67 41.13 0.57
CA PRO A 460 -12.16 39.77 0.66
C PRO A 460 -11.70 39.05 1.93
N ALA A 461 -12.55 38.21 2.50
CA ALA A 461 -12.16 37.27 3.56
C ALA A 461 -11.13 36.27 3.04
N GLY A 462 -11.25 35.88 1.75
CA GLY A 462 -10.32 35.02 1.05
C GLY A 462 -10.65 34.92 -0.43
N ILE A 463 -9.75 34.31 -1.20
CA ILE A 463 -9.90 34.15 -2.64
C ILE A 463 -9.59 32.72 -3.04
N ILE A 464 -10.51 32.07 -3.77
CA ILE A 464 -10.28 30.82 -4.49
C ILE A 464 -10.11 31.14 -5.97
N ALA A 465 -8.89 31.03 -6.50
CA ALA A 465 -8.54 31.36 -7.86
C ALA A 465 -8.28 30.10 -8.69
N ALA A 466 -9.34 29.55 -9.27
CA ALA A 466 -9.30 28.35 -10.11
C ALA A 466 -9.96 28.57 -11.50
N PRO A 467 -9.90 29.77 -12.15
CA PRO A 467 -10.42 29.88 -13.50
C PRO A 467 -9.66 28.98 -14.47
N VAL A 468 -10.37 28.43 -15.46
CA VAL A 468 -9.83 27.55 -16.51
C VAL A 468 -9.83 28.26 -17.87
N GLY A 469 -8.89 27.97 -18.73
CA GLY A 469 -8.88 28.45 -20.13
C GLY A 469 -7.53 28.89 -20.64
N PHE A 470 -7.57 29.67 -21.72
CA PHE A 470 -6.36 30.03 -22.47
C PHE A 470 -6.06 31.53 -22.55
N VAL A 471 -7.07 32.38 -22.26
CA VAL A 471 -6.93 33.83 -22.35
C VAL A 471 -7.03 34.45 -20.96
N HIS A 472 -6.02 35.21 -20.57
CA HIS A 472 -5.88 35.90 -19.28
C HIS A 472 -5.96 35.03 -18.03
N VAL A 473 -5.92 33.71 -18.14
CA VAL A 473 -6.06 32.79 -16.98
C VAL A 473 -4.83 32.85 -16.09
N CYS A 474 -3.64 32.72 -16.67
CA CYS A 474 -2.39 32.78 -15.91
C CYS A 474 -2.18 34.18 -15.29
N GLU A 475 -2.44 35.22 -16.06
CA GLU A 475 -2.28 36.60 -15.65
C GLU A 475 -3.20 36.93 -14.45
N SER A 476 -4.48 36.56 -14.54
CA SER A 476 -5.43 36.79 -13.45
C SER A 476 -5.01 36.12 -12.13
N LYS A 477 -4.50 34.89 -12.19
CA LYS A 477 -3.98 34.16 -11.03
C LYS A 477 -2.70 34.79 -10.47
N HIS A 478 -1.82 35.34 -11.34
CA HIS A 478 -0.64 36.09 -10.89
C HIS A 478 -1.00 37.39 -10.20
N MET A 479 -2.03 38.11 -10.68
CA MET A 479 -2.51 39.32 -10.00
C MET A 479 -2.95 39.03 -8.56
N VAL A 480 -3.63 37.93 -8.29
CA VAL A 480 -4.04 37.52 -6.93
C VAL A 480 -2.85 37.31 -6.00
N LYS A 481 -1.74 36.76 -6.49
CA LYS A 481 -0.53 36.54 -5.70
C LYS A 481 0.07 37.82 -5.10
N THR A 482 -0.21 38.97 -5.71
CA THR A 482 0.36 40.26 -5.24
C THR A 482 -0.28 40.77 -3.94
N PHE A 483 -1.39 40.18 -3.49
CA PHE A 483 -2.09 40.57 -2.26
C PHE A 483 -1.68 39.65 -1.10
N GLY A 484 -0.60 39.98 -0.39
CA GLY A 484 -0.02 39.13 0.66
C GLY A 484 -0.90 38.90 1.89
N ASN A 485 -1.83 39.81 2.19
CA ASN A 485 -2.58 39.81 3.46
C ASN A 485 -3.96 39.11 3.38
N ILE A 486 -4.27 38.43 2.29
CA ILE A 486 -5.57 37.78 2.07
C ILE A 486 -5.33 36.29 1.89
N PRO A 487 -5.98 35.42 2.68
CA PRO A 487 -5.92 33.97 2.51
C PRO A 487 -6.35 33.55 1.11
N LYS A 488 -5.56 32.75 0.42
CA LYS A 488 -5.88 32.33 -0.94
C LYS A 488 -5.51 30.89 -1.24
N LEU A 489 -6.35 30.30 -2.10
CA LEU A 489 -6.12 29.01 -2.73
C LEU A 489 -6.06 29.24 -4.25
N ILE A 490 -4.95 28.92 -4.89
CA ILE A 490 -4.70 29.20 -6.31
C ILE A 490 -4.37 27.91 -7.04
N VAL A 491 -5.13 27.57 -8.07
CA VAL A 491 -4.76 26.49 -9.00
C VAL A 491 -3.92 27.11 -10.12
N GLN A 492 -2.61 26.87 -10.09
CA GLN A 492 -1.66 27.50 -11.01
C GLN A 492 -1.86 27.06 -12.47
N GLY A 493 -1.29 27.82 -13.40
CA GLY A 493 -1.37 27.52 -14.82
C GLY A 493 -2.77 27.63 -15.42
N ARG A 494 -3.03 26.88 -16.50
CA ARG A 494 -4.29 26.93 -17.25
C ARG A 494 -5.38 26.01 -16.73
N LYS A 495 -5.01 25.01 -15.89
CA LYS A 495 -5.96 24.08 -15.28
C LYS A 495 -6.81 24.80 -14.21
N GLY A 496 -8.03 24.31 -14.02
CA GLY A 496 -9.02 24.90 -13.13
C GLY A 496 -10.41 24.38 -13.47
N GLY A 497 -11.42 25.13 -13.15
CA GLY A 497 -12.81 24.85 -13.51
C GLY A 497 -13.79 25.07 -12.38
N SER A 498 -15.06 25.19 -12.73
CA SER A 498 -16.15 25.45 -11.77
C SER A 498 -16.24 24.34 -10.71
N ASN A 499 -16.07 23.08 -11.11
CA ASN A 499 -16.08 21.95 -10.17
C ASN A 499 -14.93 22.05 -9.15
N LEU A 500 -13.75 22.44 -9.60
CA LEU A 500 -12.58 22.58 -8.74
C LEU A 500 -12.74 23.76 -7.76
N ALA A 501 -13.24 24.90 -8.23
CA ALA A 501 -13.54 26.04 -7.35
C ALA A 501 -14.58 25.67 -6.27
N ALA A 502 -15.66 25.00 -6.66
CA ALA A 502 -16.69 24.53 -5.73
C ALA A 502 -16.14 23.51 -4.72
N THR A 503 -15.30 22.59 -5.18
CA THR A 503 -14.64 21.60 -4.32
C THR A 503 -13.70 22.25 -3.29
N LEU A 504 -12.96 23.29 -3.67
CA LEU A 504 -12.12 24.02 -2.72
C LEU A 504 -12.97 24.80 -1.69
N CYS A 505 -14.15 25.34 -2.08
CA CYS A 505 -15.12 25.85 -1.12
C CYS A 505 -15.56 24.74 -0.14
N ASN A 506 -15.91 23.56 -0.65
CA ASN A 506 -16.33 22.43 0.17
C ASN A 506 -15.22 21.98 1.13
N ALA A 507 -13.96 22.00 0.71
CA ALA A 507 -12.82 21.69 1.57
C ALA A 507 -12.74 22.67 2.76
N ILE A 508 -12.93 23.97 2.53
CA ILE A 508 -12.99 24.98 3.60
C ILE A 508 -14.17 24.70 4.54
N LEU A 509 -15.38 24.50 4.00
CA LEU A 509 -16.61 24.31 4.78
C LEU A 509 -16.65 23.01 5.61
N THR A 510 -15.81 22.05 5.28
CA THR A 510 -15.73 20.74 5.96
C THR A 510 -14.37 20.49 6.63
N PHE A 511 -13.61 21.53 6.90
CA PHE A 511 -12.26 21.39 7.44
C PHE A 511 -12.22 20.75 8.84
N ASP A 512 -13.29 20.83 9.62
CA ASP A 512 -13.42 20.12 10.90
C ASP A 512 -13.41 18.59 10.77
N ASP A 513 -13.68 18.07 9.58
CA ASP A 513 -13.61 16.64 9.28
C ASP A 513 -12.16 16.17 8.93
N ALA A 514 -11.25 17.11 8.68
CA ALA A 514 -9.90 16.83 8.23
C ALA A 514 -9.11 15.97 9.23
N GLN A 515 -9.14 16.31 10.52
CA GLN A 515 -8.38 15.61 11.57
C GLN A 515 -8.75 14.13 11.70
N GLN A 516 -9.99 13.75 11.40
CA GLN A 516 -10.49 12.38 11.48
C GLN A 516 -10.55 11.69 10.12
N LEU A 517 -10.14 12.36 9.04
CA LEU A 517 -10.27 11.90 7.66
C LEU A 517 -11.69 11.39 7.35
N LYS A 518 -12.72 12.14 7.74
CA LYS A 518 -14.15 11.81 7.55
C LYS A 518 -14.80 12.73 6.51
N PRO A 519 -14.37 12.69 5.22
CA PRO A 519 -14.98 13.52 4.18
C PRO A 519 -16.43 13.10 3.92
N GLY A 520 -17.23 14.01 3.35
CA GLY A 520 -18.56 13.68 2.84
C GLY A 520 -19.69 13.72 3.87
N ARG A 521 -19.51 14.36 5.02
CA ARG A 521 -20.57 14.53 6.04
C ARG A 521 -21.86 15.13 5.48
N ASP A 522 -21.73 16.08 4.58
CA ASP A 522 -22.85 16.84 4.00
C ASP A 522 -23.22 16.35 2.57
N LEU A 523 -22.89 15.11 2.22
CA LEU A 523 -23.27 14.46 0.96
C LEU A 523 -24.69 13.91 1.00
#